data_42686db5566c92899912fe7244a60081
#
_entry.id   42686db5566c92899912fe7244a60081
#
_cell.length_a   1.000
_cell.length_b   1.000
_cell.length_c   1.000
_cell.angle_alpha   90.00
_cell.angle_beta   90.00
_cell.angle_gamma   90.00
#
_symmetry.space_group_name_H-M   'P 1'
#
loop_
_entity.id
_entity.type
_entity.pdbx_description
1 polymer ?
#
loop_
_entity_poly.entity_id
_entity_poly.type
_entity_poly.pdbx_seq_one_letter_code
_entity_poly.pdbx_strand_id
1 'polypeptide(L)'
;MLRLSEHDGLGRRYQLMFIYAAMEEGDAAIELYQRYEEGVAMMYLPLAMLFYRLGKMKMARNFLKELAAVNLDTEEFFERGVRGDLPKRAPGRHAGSFAIGTMEEFGEAVTDNAFAFVGMDAFFAWGLSELRAGVAEGA
;
A
#
# COMPACT_ATOMS: atom_id res chain seq x y z
N MET A 1 -19.88 15.07 7.28
CA MET A 1 -19.53 14.00 6.36
C MET A 1 -18.76 14.55 5.16
N LEU A 2 -17.62 14.00 4.90
CA LEU A 2 -16.83 14.40 3.74
C LEU A 2 -17.49 13.88 2.47
N ARG A 3 -17.93 14.80 1.65
CA ARG A 3 -18.49 14.43 0.36
C ARG A 3 -17.40 14.58 -0.68
N LEU A 4 -16.88 13.46 -1.15
CA LEU A 4 -15.83 13.45 -2.14
C LEU A 4 -16.45 13.59 -3.53
N SER A 5 -15.93 14.53 -4.33
CA SER A 5 -16.33 14.63 -5.73
C SER A 5 -15.73 13.47 -6.50
N GLU A 6 -16.31 13.13 -7.64
CA GLU A 6 -15.82 12.04 -8.48
C GLU A 6 -14.37 12.28 -8.94
N HIS A 7 -14.01 13.54 -9.17
CA HIS A 7 -12.66 13.89 -9.63
C HIS A 7 -11.59 13.76 -8.54
N ASP A 8 -11.95 14.05 -7.29
CA ASP A 8 -11.02 13.98 -6.18
C ASP A 8 -11.16 12.69 -5.38
N GLY A 9 -12.25 11.97 -5.60
CA GLY A 9 -12.64 10.84 -4.78
C GLY A 9 -11.60 9.75 -4.69
N LEU A 10 -10.97 9.38 -5.81
CA LEU A 10 -9.97 8.32 -5.85
C LEU A 10 -8.75 8.68 -5.02
N GLY A 11 -8.16 9.84 -5.27
CA GLY A 11 -6.98 10.28 -4.54
C GLY A 11 -7.25 10.43 -3.06
N ARG A 12 -8.38 11.00 -2.71
CA ARG A 12 -8.73 11.23 -1.31
C ARG A 12 -9.02 9.95 -0.54
N ARG A 13 -9.71 8.98 -1.16
CA ARG A 13 -9.97 7.71 -0.46
C ARG A 13 -8.70 6.93 -0.23
N TYR A 14 -7.76 6.98 -1.16
CA TYR A 14 -6.46 6.33 -0.98
C TYR A 14 -5.65 7.01 0.11
N GLN A 15 -5.61 8.33 0.10
CA GLN A 15 -4.94 9.10 1.15
C GLN A 15 -5.57 8.80 2.51
N LEU A 16 -6.89 8.76 2.59
CA LEU A 16 -7.60 8.44 3.82
C LEU A 16 -7.22 7.05 4.32
N MET A 17 -7.09 6.08 3.42
CA MET A 17 -6.67 4.73 3.80
C MET A 17 -5.27 4.74 4.43
N PHE A 18 -4.33 5.50 3.87
CA PHE A 18 -3.00 5.64 4.46
C PHE A 18 -3.04 6.36 5.82
N ILE A 19 -3.94 7.32 5.98
CA ILE A 19 -4.15 7.99 7.27
C ILE A 19 -4.63 6.96 8.31
N TYR A 20 -5.62 6.14 7.96
CA TYR A 20 -6.10 5.11 8.85
C TYR A 20 -4.99 4.11 9.22
N ALA A 21 -4.13 3.77 8.25
CA ALA A 21 -3.00 2.89 8.52
C ALA A 21 -2.04 3.50 9.53
N ALA A 22 -1.73 4.78 9.38
CA ALA A 22 -0.83 5.49 10.29
C ALA A 22 -1.43 5.64 11.69
N MET A 23 -2.75 5.80 11.78
CA MET A 23 -3.47 5.97 13.04
C MET A 23 -3.97 4.65 13.65
N GLU A 24 -3.69 3.53 13.00
CA GLU A 24 -4.09 2.20 13.44
C GLU A 24 -5.62 2.05 13.60
N GLU A 25 -6.37 2.69 12.70
CA GLU A 25 -7.84 2.68 12.69
C GLU A 25 -8.35 1.52 11.81
N GLY A 26 -8.26 0.30 12.35
CA GLY A 26 -8.59 -0.91 11.61
C GLY A 26 -10.05 -0.98 11.14
N ASP A 27 -10.99 -0.67 12.01
CA ASP A 27 -12.43 -0.76 11.68
C ASP A 27 -12.79 0.25 10.60
N ALA A 28 -12.29 1.47 10.71
CA ALA A 28 -12.54 2.52 9.73
C ALA A 28 -11.97 2.15 8.36
N ALA A 29 -10.79 1.56 8.33
CA ALA A 29 -10.15 1.14 7.10
C ALA A 29 -10.92 0.02 6.40
N ILE A 30 -11.37 -0.97 7.14
CA ILE A 30 -12.16 -2.07 6.58
C ILE A 30 -13.49 -1.55 6.05
N GLU A 31 -14.15 -0.66 6.77
CA GLU A 31 -15.39 -0.05 6.30
C GLU A 31 -15.20 0.70 4.99
N LEU A 32 -14.12 1.46 4.90
CA LEU A 32 -13.79 2.20 3.66
C LEU A 32 -13.53 1.24 2.50
N TYR A 33 -12.75 0.18 2.74
CA TYR A 33 -12.45 -0.83 1.73
C TYR A 33 -13.73 -1.51 1.24
N GLN A 34 -14.59 -1.93 2.17
CA GLN A 34 -15.85 -2.61 1.82
C GLN A 34 -16.80 -1.71 1.04
N ARG A 35 -16.77 -0.41 1.29
CA ARG A 35 -17.63 0.55 0.59
C ARG A 35 -17.30 0.64 -0.89
N TYR A 36 -16.01 0.61 -1.23
CA TYR A 36 -15.58 0.79 -2.61
C TYR A 36 -15.14 -0.50 -3.30
N GLU A 37 -14.72 -1.50 -2.53
CA GLU A 37 -14.30 -2.82 -2.99
C GLU A 37 -13.32 -2.77 -4.18
N GLU A 38 -12.36 -1.85 -4.12
CA GLU A 38 -11.37 -1.70 -5.17
C GLU A 38 -10.17 -2.60 -4.96
N GLY A 39 -9.94 -3.50 -5.91
CA GLY A 39 -8.78 -4.39 -5.89
C GLY A 39 -7.55 -3.72 -6.47
N VAL A 40 -7.04 -2.68 -5.83
CA VAL A 40 -5.90 -1.91 -6.31
C VAL A 40 -4.83 -1.79 -5.24
N ALA A 41 -3.57 -1.56 -5.69
CA ALA A 41 -2.43 -1.44 -4.78
C ALA A 41 -2.62 -0.31 -3.77
N MET A 42 -3.26 0.78 -4.17
CA MET A 42 -3.50 1.94 -3.29
C MET A 42 -4.45 1.61 -2.13
N MET A 43 -5.18 0.50 -2.21
CA MET A 43 -5.99 -0.01 -1.10
C MET A 43 -5.24 -1.12 -0.34
N TYR A 44 -4.66 -2.06 -1.07
CA TYR A 44 -4.02 -3.22 -0.45
C TYR A 44 -2.76 -2.87 0.33
N LEU A 45 -1.96 -1.93 -0.17
CA LEU A 45 -0.73 -1.55 0.52
C LEU A 45 -1.00 -0.95 1.91
N PRO A 46 -1.84 0.09 2.04
CA PRO A 46 -2.13 0.63 3.38
C PRO A 46 -2.84 -0.38 4.28
N LEU A 47 -3.68 -1.26 3.72
CA LEU A 47 -4.32 -2.31 4.53
C LEU A 47 -3.29 -3.31 5.08
N ALA A 48 -2.33 -3.73 4.25
CA ALA A 48 -1.26 -4.61 4.72
C ALA A 48 -0.44 -3.94 5.82
N MET A 49 -0.10 -2.67 5.64
CA MET A 49 0.64 -1.89 6.62
C MET A 49 -0.12 -1.77 7.94
N LEU A 50 -1.41 -1.47 7.86
CA LEU A 50 -2.26 -1.30 9.03
C LEU A 50 -2.34 -2.57 9.86
N PHE A 51 -2.66 -3.69 9.23
CA PHE A 51 -2.84 -4.93 9.97
C PHE A 51 -1.51 -5.49 10.48
N TYR A 52 -0.41 -5.20 9.80
CA TYR A 52 0.91 -5.47 10.34
C TYR A 52 1.14 -4.68 11.64
N ARG A 53 0.83 -3.38 11.64
CA ARG A 53 0.95 -2.53 12.84
C ARG A 53 0.09 -3.03 14.00
N LEU A 54 -1.10 -3.55 13.68
CA LEU A 54 -2.02 -4.07 14.69
C LEU A 54 -1.65 -5.48 15.17
N GLY A 55 -0.61 -6.09 14.59
CA GLY A 55 -0.21 -7.44 14.94
C GLY A 55 -1.11 -8.51 14.37
N LYS A 56 -2.04 -8.15 13.47
CA LYS A 56 -2.95 -9.11 12.84
C LYS A 56 -2.30 -9.67 11.58
N MET A 57 -1.34 -10.56 11.80
CA MET A 57 -0.44 -11.02 10.74
C MET A 57 -1.14 -11.79 9.63
N LYS A 58 -2.19 -12.54 9.94
CA LYS A 58 -2.94 -13.28 8.92
C LYS A 58 -3.59 -12.33 7.93
N MET A 59 -4.23 -11.26 8.44
CA MET A 59 -4.85 -10.25 7.59
C MET A 59 -3.80 -9.49 6.79
N ALA A 60 -2.70 -9.12 7.45
CA ALA A 60 -1.60 -8.43 6.77
C ALA A 60 -1.04 -9.27 5.61
N ARG A 61 -0.87 -10.57 5.84
CA ARG A 61 -0.37 -11.49 4.81
C ARG A 61 -1.35 -11.63 3.66
N ASN A 62 -2.66 -11.70 3.95
CA ASN A 62 -3.66 -11.80 2.91
C ASN A 62 -3.67 -10.56 2.02
N PHE A 63 -3.61 -9.36 2.60
CA PHE A 63 -3.55 -8.14 1.81
C PHE A 63 -2.23 -8.01 1.05
N LEU A 64 -1.13 -8.50 1.60
CA LEU A 64 0.14 -8.52 0.90
C LEU A 64 0.07 -9.41 -0.36
N LYS A 65 -0.60 -10.57 -0.26
CA LYS A 65 -0.80 -11.45 -1.41
C LYS A 65 -1.65 -10.78 -2.48
N GLU A 66 -2.71 -10.09 -2.06
CA GLU A 66 -3.56 -9.35 -2.98
C GLU A 66 -2.78 -8.22 -3.67
N LEU A 67 -1.92 -7.54 -2.92
CA LEU A 67 -1.06 -6.50 -3.45
C LEU A 67 -0.14 -7.06 -4.54
N ALA A 68 0.52 -8.18 -4.26
CA ALA A 68 1.42 -8.81 -5.22
C ALA A 68 0.68 -9.27 -6.48
N ALA A 69 -0.60 -9.63 -6.36
CA ALA A 69 -1.40 -10.05 -7.50
C ALA A 69 -1.76 -8.88 -8.43
N VAL A 70 -1.86 -7.66 -7.90
CA VAL A 70 -2.26 -6.49 -8.70
C VAL A 70 -1.09 -5.60 -9.08
N ASN A 71 0.11 -5.84 -8.54
CA ASN A 71 1.29 -5.06 -8.91
C ASN A 71 2.50 -6.00 -8.99
N LEU A 72 3.04 -6.16 -10.19
CA LEU A 72 4.13 -7.09 -10.46
C LEU A 72 5.47 -6.64 -9.87
N ASP A 73 5.60 -5.38 -9.50
CA ASP A 73 6.83 -4.82 -8.92
C ASP A 73 6.82 -4.82 -7.39
N THR A 74 5.88 -5.54 -6.78
CA THR A 74 5.72 -5.55 -5.32
C THR A 74 6.98 -6.05 -4.61
N GLU A 75 7.57 -7.15 -5.06
CA GLU A 75 8.77 -7.69 -4.42
C GLU A 75 9.93 -6.67 -4.51
N GLU A 76 10.14 -6.07 -5.68
CA GLU A 76 11.17 -5.05 -5.86
C GLU A 76 10.91 -3.84 -4.98
N PHE A 77 9.65 -3.43 -4.85
CA PHE A 77 9.27 -2.33 -3.95
C PHE A 77 9.68 -2.64 -2.50
N PHE A 78 9.40 -3.86 -2.05
CA PHE A 78 9.77 -4.27 -0.69
C PHE A 78 11.29 -4.37 -0.50
N GLU A 79 12.01 -4.83 -1.53
CA GLU A 79 13.49 -4.81 -1.49
C GLU A 79 14.01 -3.39 -1.32
N ARG A 80 13.42 -2.45 -2.06
CA ARG A 80 13.81 -1.03 -1.96
C ARG A 80 13.49 -0.47 -0.58
N GLY A 81 12.37 -0.88 0.00
CA GLY A 81 12.00 -0.50 1.37
C GLY A 81 13.02 -0.97 2.40
N VAL A 82 13.50 -2.20 2.26
CA VAL A 82 14.55 -2.75 3.14
C VAL A 82 15.85 -1.96 3.00
N ARG A 83 16.20 -1.54 1.78
CA ARG A 83 17.42 -0.76 1.55
C ARG A 83 17.31 0.72 1.93
N GLY A 84 16.11 1.17 2.28
CA GLY A 84 15.87 2.59 2.56
C GLY A 84 15.84 3.44 1.29
N ASP A 85 15.46 2.86 0.16
CA ASP A 85 15.46 3.51 -1.15
C ASP A 85 14.06 3.43 -1.78
N LEU A 86 13.07 3.95 -1.07
CA LEU A 86 11.68 3.92 -1.54
C LEU A 86 11.53 4.76 -2.81
N PRO A 87 10.69 4.28 -3.77
CA PRO A 87 10.46 5.03 -5.00
C PRO A 87 9.71 6.33 -4.72
N LYS A 88 9.84 7.29 -5.61
CA LYS A 88 9.14 8.57 -5.54
C LYS A 88 8.57 8.89 -6.91
N ARG A 89 7.58 9.78 -6.92
CA ARG A 89 7.06 10.31 -8.20
C ARG A 89 8.20 10.97 -8.97
N ALA A 90 8.28 10.69 -10.27
CA ALA A 90 9.33 11.27 -11.10
C ALA A 90 9.18 12.80 -11.16
N PRO A 91 10.30 13.56 -11.20
CA PRO A 91 10.23 15.02 -11.33
C PRO A 91 9.43 15.42 -12.56
N GLY A 92 8.56 16.43 -12.40
CA GLY A 92 7.75 16.94 -13.49
C GLY A 92 6.46 16.17 -13.75
N ARG A 93 6.25 15.03 -13.09
CA ARG A 93 4.99 14.30 -13.23
C ARG A 93 3.91 14.88 -12.34
N HIS A 94 2.68 14.91 -12.85
CA HIS A 94 1.52 15.35 -12.09
C HIS A 94 0.99 14.24 -11.18
N ALA A 95 0.35 14.62 -10.08
CA ALA A 95 -0.32 13.67 -9.20
C ALA A 95 -1.34 12.86 -10.02
N GLY A 96 -1.38 11.56 -9.80
CA GLY A 96 -2.29 10.66 -10.52
C GLY A 96 -1.77 10.20 -11.87
N SER A 97 -0.64 10.73 -12.32
CA SER A 97 -0.04 10.34 -13.61
C SER A 97 0.97 9.21 -13.40
N PHE A 98 0.48 7.98 -13.32
CA PHE A 98 1.33 6.81 -13.09
C PHE A 98 0.75 5.57 -13.76
N ALA A 99 1.63 4.62 -14.10
CA ALA A 99 1.21 3.36 -14.68
C ALA A 99 0.79 2.39 -13.55
N ILE A 100 -0.47 1.96 -13.59
CA ILE A 100 -1.02 1.03 -12.61
C ILE A 100 -0.32 -0.32 -12.76
N GLY A 101 -0.01 -0.96 -11.63
CA GLY A 101 0.63 -2.27 -11.60
C GLY A 101 2.14 -2.23 -11.75
N THR A 102 2.75 -1.05 -11.65
CA THR A 102 4.19 -0.86 -11.78
C THR A 102 4.78 -0.13 -10.57
N MET A 103 6.11 0.03 -10.57
CA MET A 103 6.81 0.78 -9.52
C MET A 103 6.35 2.24 -9.45
N GLU A 104 5.86 2.81 -10.56
CA GLU A 104 5.34 4.18 -10.56
C GLU A 104 4.16 4.35 -9.60
N GLU A 105 3.30 3.34 -9.49
CA GLU A 105 2.18 3.35 -8.55
C GLU A 105 2.68 3.44 -7.11
N PHE A 106 3.72 2.68 -6.77
CA PHE A 106 4.33 2.76 -5.46
C PHE A 106 5.00 4.11 -5.21
N GLY A 107 5.64 4.66 -6.23
CA GLY A 107 6.23 6.00 -6.15
C GLY A 107 5.19 7.06 -5.83
N GLU A 108 4.02 6.96 -6.46
CA GLU A 108 2.88 7.84 -6.18
C GLU A 108 2.44 7.71 -4.72
N ALA A 109 2.28 6.46 -4.25
CA ALA A 109 1.85 6.20 -2.87
C ALA A 109 2.82 6.80 -1.86
N VAL A 110 4.13 6.59 -2.05
CA VAL A 110 5.15 7.09 -1.12
C VAL A 110 5.22 8.62 -1.14
N THR A 111 5.17 9.23 -2.33
CA THR A 111 5.25 10.69 -2.44
C THR A 111 4.09 11.37 -1.74
N ASP A 112 2.88 10.88 -1.97
CA ASP A 112 1.67 11.52 -1.43
C ASP A 112 1.41 11.16 0.03
N ASN A 113 2.00 10.07 0.54
CA ASN A 113 1.68 9.55 1.87
C ASN A 113 2.95 9.20 2.66
N ALA A 114 4.00 10.00 2.51
CA ALA A 114 5.28 9.73 3.15
C ALA A 114 5.16 9.51 4.66
N PHE A 115 4.24 10.21 5.32
CA PHE A 115 4.00 10.08 6.76
C PHE A 115 3.69 8.63 7.18
N ALA A 116 3.03 7.86 6.30
CA ALA A 116 2.63 6.50 6.63
C ALA A 116 3.80 5.51 6.58
N PHE A 117 4.88 5.87 5.90
CA PHE A 117 6.03 4.99 5.72
C PHE A 117 7.12 5.17 6.76
N VAL A 118 6.98 6.16 7.64
CA VAL A 118 7.93 6.38 8.73
C VAL A 118 7.92 5.18 9.68
N GLY A 119 9.10 4.63 9.97
CA GLY A 119 9.22 3.53 10.92
C GLY A 119 8.71 2.19 10.41
N MET A 120 8.61 2.01 9.10
CA MET A 120 8.08 0.77 8.50
C MET A 120 9.17 -0.21 8.04
N ASP A 121 10.41 -0.05 8.52
CA ASP A 121 11.51 -0.93 8.12
C ASP A 121 11.21 -2.39 8.38
N ALA A 122 10.66 -2.70 9.54
CA ALA A 122 10.33 -4.08 9.91
C ALA A 122 9.20 -4.64 9.02
N PHE A 123 8.25 -3.80 8.64
CA PHE A 123 7.18 -4.20 7.72
C PHE A 123 7.77 -4.64 6.38
N PHE A 124 8.68 -3.85 5.82
CA PHE A 124 9.30 -4.19 4.53
C PHE A 124 10.11 -5.48 4.62
N ALA A 125 10.88 -5.66 5.70
CA ALA A 125 11.65 -6.89 5.90
C ALA A 125 10.73 -8.10 6.03
N TRP A 126 9.67 -7.98 6.82
CA TRP A 126 8.68 -9.03 6.97
C TRP A 126 8.00 -9.35 5.65
N GLY A 127 7.54 -8.32 4.94
CA GLY A 127 6.81 -8.49 3.68
C GLY A 127 7.68 -9.12 2.60
N LEU A 128 8.95 -8.72 2.52
CA LEU A 128 9.88 -9.32 1.56
C LEU A 128 10.05 -10.81 1.83
N SER A 129 10.20 -11.19 3.10
CA SER A 129 10.32 -12.58 3.50
C SER A 129 9.07 -13.38 3.12
N GLU A 130 7.89 -12.82 3.36
CA GLU A 130 6.62 -13.47 3.02
C GLU A 130 6.45 -13.64 1.51
N LEU A 131 6.81 -12.61 0.73
CA LEU A 131 6.72 -12.67 -0.73
C LEU A 131 7.63 -13.75 -1.30
N ARG A 132 8.85 -13.85 -0.79
CA ARG A 132 9.81 -14.87 -1.25
C ARG A 132 9.40 -16.28 -0.85
N ALA A 133 8.85 -16.45 0.34
CA ALA A 133 8.34 -17.74 0.81
C ALA A 133 7.15 -18.17 -0.04
N GLY A 134 6.24 -17.24 -0.38
CA GLY A 134 5.09 -17.53 -1.22
C GLY A 134 5.49 -17.97 -2.63
N VAL A 135 6.51 -17.34 -3.21
CA VAL A 135 7.04 -17.73 -4.51
C VAL A 135 7.62 -19.14 -4.44
N ALA A 136 8.39 -19.46 -3.39
CA ALA A 136 8.97 -20.79 -3.20
C ALA A 136 7.90 -21.86 -3.06
N GLU A 137 6.83 -21.58 -2.33
CA GLU A 137 5.71 -22.50 -2.15
C GLU A 137 4.89 -22.67 -3.43
N GLY A 138 4.82 -21.61 -4.24
CA GLY A 138 4.08 -21.63 -5.50
C GLY A 138 4.83 -22.27 -6.65
N ALA A 139 6.10 -22.55 -6.46
CA ALA A 139 6.95 -23.17 -7.51
C ALA A 139 6.79 -24.73 -7.60
#